data_cf41496ff9586b2c1d0723252bf8e1c3
#
_entry.id   cf41496ff9586b2c1d0723252bf8e1c3
#
_cell.length_a   1.000
_cell.length_b   1.000
_cell.length_c   1.000
_cell.angle_alpha   90.00
_cell.angle_beta   90.00
_cell.angle_gamma   90.00
#
_symmetry.space_group_name_H-M   'P 1'
#
loop_
_entity.id
_entity.type
_entity.pdbx_description
1 polymer ?
#
loop_
_entity_poly.entity_id
_entity_poly.type
_entity_poly.pdbx_seq_one_letter_code
_entity_poly.pdbx_strand_id
1 'polypeptide(L)'
;MKVHFISIGGSVMHQLAIALQGKGYQVTGTDDEIFEPALTHLRDKGLLPSAFGWQPELITPDLDAVILGMHAKADNPELIKAQELGLSIYSFPEYIFHESQQKKRVVVGGSHGKTTTTSMIMHVLKTCHQDFDYLVGAKLAGFEQSVKVTNAPTIVCEGDEYLASALLRQPKFHFLFPHVAILTGIAWDHINVFPTFEFYLEQFVIFMHKIEAGGLLIYNETDEVLNNLVLANKRNDIRYIPYKVPVHQITNGQTYITLDGAEGPLSVFGDHNLLNMQAAYYACAELGISAKDFVGAMANFTGASKRLELLASNNVCNIYRDFAHAPSKVIATIEAVKQQFPSRKLIGVLELHTYSSLNKEFMHQYKGALEKTDTAVVFYSKHALQIKGLPELPESYVVGGFDKNGLLVMTDKNELEQWLRAQDYSNTNLVLMSSGNYDGIDLPSFAPTLI
;
A
#
# COMPACT_ATOMS: atom_id res chain seq x y z
N MET A 1 10.80 29.65 -1.76
CA MET A 1 9.89 29.51 -0.61
C MET A 1 10.67 28.94 0.58
N LYS A 2 10.30 29.38 1.79
CA LYS A 2 10.87 28.92 3.06
C LYS A 2 9.82 28.11 3.80
N VAL A 3 10.11 26.86 4.12
CA VAL A 3 9.15 25.97 4.78
C VAL A 3 9.79 25.32 6.01
N HIS A 4 9.00 25.16 7.05
CA HIS A 4 9.42 24.49 8.27
C HIS A 4 8.55 23.27 8.56
N PHE A 5 9.19 22.16 8.97
CA PHE A 5 8.53 20.91 9.29
C PHE A 5 8.52 20.65 10.79
N ILE A 6 7.35 20.57 11.39
CA ILE A 6 7.17 20.04 12.75
C ILE A 6 6.98 18.53 12.64
N SER A 7 7.86 17.76 13.29
CA SER A 7 8.01 16.29 13.16
C SER A 7 8.53 15.86 11.78
N ILE A 8 9.69 16.38 11.38
CA ILE A 8 10.33 16.11 10.07
C ILE A 8 10.73 14.65 9.87
N GLY A 9 10.97 13.88 10.95
CA GLY A 9 11.41 12.48 10.91
C GLY A 9 10.33 11.46 10.52
N GLY A 10 9.07 11.89 10.43
CA GLY A 10 7.97 11.01 9.99
C GLY A 10 8.25 10.39 8.62
N SER A 11 7.75 9.14 8.39
CA SER A 11 8.07 8.34 7.19
C SER A 11 7.78 9.05 5.87
N VAL A 12 6.71 9.83 5.78
CA VAL A 12 6.34 10.61 4.58
C VAL A 12 6.88 12.04 4.70
N MET A 13 6.98 12.59 5.91
CA MET A 13 7.42 13.96 6.18
C MET A 13 8.85 14.19 5.68
N HIS A 14 9.80 13.32 6.04
CA HIS A 14 11.19 13.46 5.59
C HIS A 14 11.31 13.35 4.06
N GLN A 15 10.49 12.53 3.41
CA GLN A 15 10.49 12.41 1.95
C GLN A 15 9.95 13.68 1.28
N LEU A 16 8.89 14.29 1.84
CA LEU A 16 8.38 15.58 1.36
C LEU A 16 9.42 16.70 1.58
N ALA A 17 10.08 16.75 2.74
CA ALA A 17 11.14 17.72 3.03
C ALA A 17 12.26 17.64 1.99
N ILE A 18 12.73 16.44 1.66
CA ILE A 18 13.75 16.19 0.63
C ILE A 18 13.24 16.60 -0.77
N ALA A 19 11.98 16.28 -1.10
CA ALA A 19 11.40 16.64 -2.40
C ALA A 19 11.30 18.16 -2.57
N LEU A 20 10.88 18.90 -1.53
CA LEU A 20 10.80 20.35 -1.56
C LEU A 20 12.19 21.01 -1.62
N GLN A 21 13.19 20.49 -0.91
CA GLN A 21 14.56 20.94 -1.05
C GLN A 21 15.07 20.74 -2.49
N GLY A 22 14.78 19.57 -3.09
CA GLY A 22 15.10 19.28 -4.48
C GLY A 22 14.41 20.23 -5.48
N LYS A 23 13.24 20.77 -5.11
CA LYS A 23 12.50 21.80 -5.87
C LYS A 23 13.10 23.21 -5.67
N GLY A 24 14.09 23.37 -4.79
CA GLY A 24 14.78 24.65 -4.53
C GLY A 24 14.19 25.44 -3.36
N TYR A 25 13.38 24.80 -2.47
CA TYR A 25 12.89 25.45 -1.26
C TYR A 25 13.97 25.45 -0.17
N GLN A 26 13.96 26.48 0.67
CA GLN A 26 14.70 26.47 1.93
C GLN A 26 13.86 25.71 2.94
N VAL A 27 14.37 24.54 3.34
CA VAL A 27 13.66 23.62 4.23
C VAL A 27 14.38 23.57 5.57
N THR A 28 13.64 23.76 6.64
CA THR A 28 14.06 23.48 8.02
C THR A 28 13.04 22.54 8.66
N GLY A 29 13.40 21.94 9.78
CA GLY A 29 12.46 21.13 10.55
C GLY A 29 13.06 20.60 11.81
N THR A 30 12.20 20.13 12.71
CA THR A 30 12.52 19.60 14.02
C THR A 30 11.78 18.31 14.28
N ASP A 31 12.27 17.53 15.23
CA ASP A 31 11.58 16.36 15.78
C ASP A 31 12.12 16.05 17.16
N ASP A 32 11.32 15.40 17.99
CA ASP A 32 11.76 14.92 19.32
C ASP A 32 12.66 13.69 19.18
N GLU A 33 12.41 12.84 18.19
CA GLU A 33 13.22 11.66 17.89
C GLU A 33 13.11 11.28 16.41
N ILE A 34 14.21 10.90 15.77
CA ILE A 34 14.24 10.49 14.36
C ILE A 34 14.87 9.11 14.24
N PHE A 35 14.12 8.17 13.68
CA PHE A 35 14.55 6.79 13.47
C PHE A 35 15.01 6.53 12.02
N GLU A 36 15.74 5.42 11.82
CA GLU A 36 16.05 4.95 10.47
C GLU A 36 14.76 4.51 9.72
N PRO A 37 14.69 4.74 8.42
CA PRO A 37 15.69 5.31 7.51
C PRO A 37 15.70 6.84 7.41
N ALA A 38 14.77 7.54 8.07
CA ALA A 38 14.65 9.00 7.98
C ALA A 38 15.91 9.71 8.47
N LEU A 39 16.53 9.20 9.54
CA LEU A 39 17.78 9.74 10.11
C LEU A 39 18.90 9.83 9.07
N THR A 40 19.16 8.73 8.37
CA THR A 40 20.18 8.66 7.31
C THR A 40 19.77 9.53 6.11
N HIS A 41 18.54 9.46 5.65
CA HIS A 41 18.08 10.23 4.48
C HIS A 41 18.18 11.75 4.72
N LEU A 42 17.77 12.24 5.90
CA LEU A 42 17.87 13.66 6.24
C LEU A 42 19.32 14.10 6.40
N ARG A 43 20.18 13.27 7.01
CA ARG A 43 21.62 13.55 7.15
C ARG A 43 22.29 13.71 5.79
N ASP A 44 22.06 12.79 4.88
CA ASP A 44 22.67 12.78 3.53
C ASP A 44 22.25 13.99 2.69
N LYS A 45 21.10 14.58 3.00
CA LYS A 45 20.58 15.79 2.35
C LYS A 45 20.89 17.08 3.10
N GLY A 46 21.55 17.02 4.26
CA GLY A 46 21.83 18.18 5.09
C GLY A 46 20.58 18.81 5.72
N LEU A 47 19.51 18.01 5.89
CA LEU A 47 18.23 18.42 6.49
C LEU A 47 18.05 17.89 7.92
N LEU A 48 19.02 17.15 8.44
CA LEU A 48 18.96 16.66 9.82
C LEU A 48 19.03 17.85 10.79
N PRO A 49 18.08 17.98 11.74
CA PRO A 49 18.13 19.01 12.77
C PRO A 49 19.47 18.96 13.53
N SER A 50 19.97 20.13 13.93
CA SER A 50 21.22 20.24 14.71
C SER A 50 21.10 19.68 16.12
N ALA A 51 19.88 19.64 16.66
CA ALA A 51 19.52 19.06 17.95
C ALA A 51 18.11 18.46 17.85
N PHE A 52 17.87 17.41 18.64
CA PHE A 52 16.51 16.87 18.82
C PHE A 52 15.71 17.73 19.81
N GLY A 53 14.39 17.70 19.67
CA GLY A 53 13.45 18.54 20.41
C GLY A 53 12.93 19.71 19.57
N TRP A 54 12.05 20.48 20.20
CA TRP A 54 11.36 21.59 19.54
C TRP A 54 12.16 22.88 19.67
N GLN A 55 12.25 23.67 18.60
CA GLN A 55 13.04 24.90 18.48
C GLN A 55 12.16 26.07 18.00
N PRO A 56 11.32 26.68 18.86
CA PRO A 56 10.41 27.77 18.47
C PRO A 56 11.08 28.98 17.84
N GLU A 57 12.38 29.16 18.07
CA GLU A 57 13.19 30.23 17.47
C GLU A 57 13.36 30.05 15.94
N LEU A 58 13.18 28.85 15.41
CA LEU A 58 13.17 28.60 13.97
C LEU A 58 11.86 29.02 13.29
N ILE A 59 10.81 29.28 14.08
CA ILE A 59 9.53 29.76 13.58
C ILE A 59 9.59 31.29 13.48
N THR A 60 9.84 31.77 12.28
CA THR A 60 10.05 33.20 11.98
C THR A 60 8.98 33.74 11.04
N PRO A 61 8.68 35.05 11.05
CA PRO A 61 7.63 35.65 10.21
C PRO A 61 7.86 35.56 8.71
N ASP A 62 9.05 35.20 8.26
CA ASP A 62 9.41 35.05 6.85
C ASP A 62 9.28 33.63 6.31
N LEU A 63 8.73 32.71 7.11
CA LEU A 63 8.31 31.40 6.66
C LEU A 63 7.05 31.52 5.78
N ASP A 64 7.07 30.89 4.61
CA ASP A 64 5.91 30.81 3.71
C ASP A 64 4.90 29.75 4.19
N ALA A 65 5.38 28.69 4.85
CA ALA A 65 4.52 27.62 5.38
C ALA A 65 5.17 26.85 6.53
N VAL A 66 4.32 26.34 7.42
CA VAL A 66 4.66 25.34 8.45
C VAL A 66 3.89 24.05 8.12
N ILE A 67 4.61 22.93 8.02
CA ILE A 67 4.02 21.61 7.68
C ILE A 67 4.04 20.74 8.93
N LEU A 68 2.83 20.35 9.35
CA LEU A 68 2.59 19.65 10.60
C LEU A 68 2.58 18.13 10.40
N GLY A 69 3.45 17.41 11.12
CA GLY A 69 3.47 15.96 11.16
C GLY A 69 2.29 15.36 11.91
N MET A 70 2.01 14.08 11.64
CA MET A 70 0.84 13.39 12.17
C MET A 70 0.82 13.30 13.71
N HIS A 71 1.98 13.23 14.35
CA HIS A 71 2.08 13.06 15.81
C HIS A 71 2.23 14.36 16.60
N ALA A 72 2.31 15.50 15.91
CA ALA A 72 2.39 16.79 16.58
C ALA A 72 1.12 17.07 17.40
N LYS A 73 1.33 17.47 18.66
CA LYS A 73 0.25 17.76 19.61
C LYS A 73 -0.10 19.24 19.60
N ALA A 74 -1.27 19.59 20.13
CA ALA A 74 -1.75 20.96 20.20
C ALA A 74 -0.86 21.88 21.10
N ASP A 75 -0.16 21.29 22.05
CA ASP A 75 0.76 21.97 22.97
C ASP A 75 2.20 22.07 22.43
N ASN A 76 2.44 21.68 21.18
CA ASN A 76 3.76 21.82 20.56
C ASN A 76 4.18 23.30 20.51
N PRO A 77 5.35 23.69 21.05
CA PRO A 77 5.73 25.10 21.16
C PRO A 77 5.97 25.77 19.80
N GLU A 78 6.41 25.04 18.78
CA GLU A 78 6.56 25.56 17.42
C GLU A 78 5.21 25.81 16.76
N LEU A 79 4.24 24.89 16.97
CA LEU A 79 2.88 25.07 16.48
C LEU A 79 2.23 26.30 17.11
N ILE A 80 2.36 26.47 18.43
CA ILE A 80 1.84 27.65 19.15
C ILE A 80 2.46 28.92 18.56
N LYS A 81 3.79 28.91 18.38
CA LYS A 81 4.50 30.07 17.84
C LYS A 81 4.06 30.40 16.40
N ALA A 82 3.86 29.37 15.56
CA ALA A 82 3.37 29.56 14.19
C ALA A 82 1.95 30.18 14.17
N GLN A 83 1.07 29.75 15.09
CA GLN A 83 -0.26 30.31 15.27
C GLN A 83 -0.22 31.77 15.75
N GLU A 84 0.64 32.09 16.74
CA GLU A 84 0.83 33.47 17.22
C GLU A 84 1.31 34.43 16.12
N LEU A 85 2.16 33.94 15.21
CA LEU A 85 2.68 34.73 14.07
C LEU A 85 1.70 34.75 12.89
N GLY A 86 0.56 34.01 12.94
CA GLY A 86 -0.41 33.95 11.86
C GLY A 86 0.12 33.29 10.58
N LEU A 87 1.08 32.36 10.70
CA LEU A 87 1.67 31.67 9.57
C LEU A 87 0.69 30.66 8.96
N SER A 88 0.85 30.35 7.68
CA SER A 88 0.11 29.29 7.01
C SER A 88 0.57 27.94 7.50
N ILE A 89 -0.33 27.21 8.16
CA ILE A 89 -0.06 25.88 8.75
C ILE A 89 -0.85 24.85 7.96
N TYR A 90 -0.17 23.82 7.50
CA TYR A 90 -0.76 22.72 6.71
C TYR A 90 -0.45 21.38 7.36
N SER A 91 -1.40 20.46 7.35
CA SER A 91 -1.09 19.06 7.47
C SER A 91 -0.37 18.58 6.19
N PHE A 92 0.30 17.44 6.28
CA PHE A 92 0.97 16.83 5.14
C PHE A 92 0.08 16.72 3.87
N PRO A 93 -1.15 16.15 3.92
CA PRO A 93 -1.98 16.03 2.72
C PRO A 93 -2.51 17.37 2.21
N GLU A 94 -2.76 18.35 3.09
CA GLU A 94 -3.11 19.71 2.65
C GLU A 94 -1.97 20.38 1.89
N TYR A 95 -0.72 20.14 2.32
CA TYR A 95 0.43 20.69 1.63
C TYR A 95 0.66 20.03 0.27
N ILE A 96 0.44 18.72 0.15
CA ILE A 96 0.44 18.02 -1.15
C ILE A 96 -0.62 18.61 -2.09
N PHE A 97 -1.80 18.91 -1.59
CA PHE A 97 -2.82 19.60 -2.37
C PHE A 97 -2.35 21.00 -2.80
N HIS A 98 -1.78 21.79 -1.88
CA HIS A 98 -1.23 23.11 -2.18
C HIS A 98 -0.21 23.05 -3.32
N GLU A 99 0.71 22.09 -3.32
CA GLU A 99 1.72 21.87 -4.35
C GLU A 99 1.14 21.33 -5.68
N SER A 100 -0.08 20.81 -5.66
CA SER A 100 -0.71 20.15 -6.81
C SER A 100 -1.94 20.88 -7.37
N GLN A 101 -2.25 22.09 -6.93
CA GLN A 101 -3.44 22.84 -7.38
C GLN A 101 -3.49 23.03 -8.90
N GLN A 102 -2.35 23.20 -9.55
CA GLN A 102 -2.23 23.38 -11.01
C GLN A 102 -1.98 22.07 -11.77
N LYS A 103 -2.10 20.90 -11.09
CA LYS A 103 -1.80 19.59 -11.67
C LYS A 103 -3.07 18.77 -11.85
N LYS A 104 -3.08 17.87 -12.82
CA LYS A 104 -4.08 16.81 -12.90
C LYS A 104 -3.80 15.81 -11.78
N ARG A 105 -4.69 15.73 -10.79
CA ARG A 105 -4.55 14.86 -9.61
C ARG A 105 -5.28 13.54 -9.85
N VAL A 106 -4.51 12.44 -9.83
CA VAL A 106 -4.99 11.06 -9.85
C VAL A 106 -4.85 10.50 -8.45
N VAL A 107 -5.94 10.09 -7.81
CA VAL A 107 -5.93 9.60 -6.42
C VAL A 107 -6.53 8.20 -6.35
N VAL A 108 -5.76 7.27 -5.81
CA VAL A 108 -6.16 5.86 -5.67
C VAL A 108 -6.53 5.57 -4.21
N GLY A 109 -7.83 5.49 -3.92
CA GLY A 109 -8.40 5.13 -2.62
C GLY A 109 -8.94 3.70 -2.59
N GLY A 110 -9.35 3.26 -1.40
CA GLY A 110 -9.90 1.93 -1.14
C GLY A 110 -9.16 1.17 -0.05
N SER A 111 -9.75 0.14 0.50
CA SER A 111 -9.15 -0.62 1.61
C SER A 111 -7.99 -1.51 1.16
N HIS A 112 -8.04 -2.05 -0.05
CA HIS A 112 -7.03 -2.94 -0.63
C HIS A 112 -6.66 -2.51 -2.05
N GLY A 113 -5.45 -2.85 -2.51
CA GLY A 113 -5.03 -2.58 -3.89
C GLY A 113 -4.46 -1.19 -4.17
N LYS A 114 -4.60 -0.22 -3.27
CA LYS A 114 -4.10 1.17 -3.47
C LYS A 114 -2.66 1.23 -3.98
N THR A 115 -1.73 0.69 -3.22
CA THR A 115 -0.29 0.72 -3.55
C THR A 115 0.01 0.03 -4.88
N THR A 116 -0.62 -1.12 -5.14
CA THR A 116 -0.43 -1.88 -6.39
C THR A 116 -0.95 -1.09 -7.58
N THR A 117 -2.18 -0.55 -7.51
CA THR A 117 -2.77 0.26 -8.58
C THR A 117 -1.94 1.53 -8.83
N THR A 118 -1.55 2.24 -7.76
CA THR A 118 -0.69 3.43 -7.86
C THR A 118 0.65 3.08 -8.52
N SER A 119 1.28 1.97 -8.14
CA SER A 119 2.56 1.55 -8.73
C SER A 119 2.42 1.13 -10.20
N MET A 120 1.31 0.52 -10.60
CA MET A 120 1.02 0.21 -12.01
C MET A 120 0.90 1.49 -12.85
N ILE A 121 0.13 2.48 -12.37
CA ILE A 121 0.01 3.79 -13.04
C ILE A 121 1.38 4.45 -13.19
N MET A 122 2.15 4.53 -12.10
CA MET A 122 3.48 5.13 -12.09
C MET A 122 4.45 4.41 -13.03
N HIS A 123 4.42 3.07 -13.06
CA HIS A 123 5.23 2.25 -13.96
C HIS A 123 4.92 2.54 -15.43
N VAL A 124 3.64 2.60 -15.78
CA VAL A 124 3.18 2.90 -17.15
C VAL A 124 3.60 4.31 -17.54
N LEU A 125 3.33 5.32 -16.73
CA LEU A 125 3.72 6.70 -17.00
C LEU A 125 5.23 6.85 -17.21
N LYS A 126 6.03 6.19 -16.35
CA LYS A 126 7.49 6.18 -16.47
C LYS A 126 7.95 5.50 -17.77
N THR A 127 7.38 4.34 -18.09
CA THR A 127 7.71 3.58 -19.32
C THR A 127 7.34 4.35 -20.59
N CYS A 128 6.22 5.09 -20.53
CA CYS A 128 5.77 5.97 -21.62
C CYS A 128 6.42 7.36 -21.59
N HIS A 129 7.46 7.59 -20.80
CA HIS A 129 8.21 8.86 -20.70
C HIS A 129 7.32 10.07 -20.38
N GLN A 130 6.23 9.88 -19.63
CA GLN A 130 5.41 10.99 -19.14
C GLN A 130 6.07 11.63 -17.92
N ASP A 131 6.00 12.95 -17.82
CA ASP A 131 6.45 13.65 -16.62
C ASP A 131 5.32 13.71 -15.58
N PHE A 132 5.60 13.22 -14.38
CA PHE A 132 4.63 13.19 -13.29
C PHE A 132 5.32 13.26 -11.92
N ASP A 133 4.56 13.77 -10.96
CA ASP A 133 4.84 13.71 -9.53
C ASP A 133 4.08 12.56 -8.88
N TYR A 134 4.45 12.21 -7.66
CA TYR A 134 3.76 11.14 -6.96
C TYR A 134 3.89 11.22 -5.44
N LEU A 135 2.92 10.59 -4.79
CA LEU A 135 2.87 10.30 -3.36
C LEU A 135 2.45 8.84 -3.17
N VAL A 136 3.30 8.03 -2.57
CA VAL A 136 3.03 6.61 -2.27
C VAL A 136 3.39 6.27 -0.84
N GLY A 137 2.64 5.35 -0.23
CA GLY A 137 2.84 4.94 1.16
C GLY A 137 4.01 3.98 1.38
N ALA A 138 4.60 3.41 0.31
CA ALA A 138 5.67 2.42 0.38
C ALA A 138 6.75 2.68 -0.68
N LYS A 139 7.95 2.17 -0.43
CA LYS A 139 9.03 2.18 -1.42
C LYS A 139 8.66 1.26 -2.59
N LEU A 140 8.72 1.78 -3.80
CA LEU A 140 8.42 1.04 -5.03
C LEU A 140 9.69 0.73 -5.82
N ALA A 141 9.74 -0.44 -6.46
CA ALA A 141 10.83 -0.81 -7.35
C ALA A 141 10.95 0.20 -8.51
N GLY A 142 12.18 0.67 -8.75
CA GLY A 142 12.44 1.68 -9.78
C GLY A 142 12.12 3.12 -9.40
N PHE A 143 11.73 3.39 -8.14
CA PHE A 143 11.52 4.73 -7.59
C PHE A 143 12.33 4.88 -6.31
N GLU A 144 13.21 5.87 -6.27
CA GLU A 144 14.13 6.09 -5.12
C GLU A 144 13.41 6.63 -3.89
N GLN A 145 12.39 7.45 -4.10
CA GLN A 145 11.64 8.17 -3.08
C GLN A 145 10.17 7.74 -3.08
N SER A 146 9.47 7.98 -1.99
CA SER A 146 8.01 7.80 -1.90
C SER A 146 7.23 9.09 -2.22
N VAL A 147 7.90 10.22 -2.30
CA VAL A 147 7.33 11.54 -2.65
C VAL A 147 8.21 12.21 -3.69
N LYS A 148 7.61 12.67 -4.78
CA LYS A 148 8.23 13.53 -5.80
C LYS A 148 7.32 14.73 -6.03
N VAL A 149 7.86 15.93 -5.90
CA VAL A 149 7.15 17.20 -6.14
C VAL A 149 8.03 18.08 -7.02
N THR A 150 7.59 18.34 -8.25
CA THR A 150 8.29 19.14 -9.26
C THR A 150 7.29 20.09 -9.95
N ASN A 151 7.57 20.49 -11.17
CA ASN A 151 6.63 21.24 -12.03
C ASN A 151 5.89 20.33 -13.02
N ALA A 152 5.89 19.01 -12.80
CA ALA A 152 5.18 18.07 -13.64
C ALA A 152 3.66 18.39 -13.71
N PRO A 153 2.99 18.15 -14.85
CA PRO A 153 1.59 18.53 -15.04
C PRO A 153 0.61 17.60 -14.33
N THR A 154 1.08 16.41 -13.90
CA THR A 154 0.27 15.37 -13.27
C THR A 154 0.88 14.95 -11.94
N ILE A 155 0.05 14.62 -10.97
CA ILE A 155 0.46 13.94 -9.74
C ILE A 155 -0.40 12.71 -9.51
N VAL A 156 0.24 11.60 -9.15
CA VAL A 156 -0.41 10.32 -8.78
C VAL A 156 -0.24 10.11 -7.28
N CYS A 157 -1.36 10.04 -6.55
CA CYS A 157 -1.36 9.93 -5.10
C CYS A 157 -2.01 8.61 -4.64
N GLU A 158 -1.35 7.90 -3.74
CA GLU A 158 -2.02 6.89 -2.93
C GLU A 158 -2.90 7.60 -1.89
N GLY A 159 -4.20 7.41 -1.98
CA GLY A 159 -5.21 8.01 -1.12
C GLY A 159 -5.44 7.16 0.13
N ASP A 160 -4.75 7.53 1.22
CA ASP A 160 -4.86 6.83 2.49
C ASP A 160 -6.12 7.29 3.25
N GLU A 161 -6.95 6.33 3.64
CA GLU A 161 -8.15 6.55 4.46
C GLU A 161 -7.85 6.79 5.94
N TYR A 162 -6.59 6.65 6.37
CA TYR A 162 -6.21 6.96 7.74
C TYR A 162 -6.10 8.47 7.99
N LEU A 163 -6.16 8.88 9.28
CA LEU A 163 -6.21 10.28 9.68
C LEU A 163 -5.02 11.11 9.20
N ALA A 164 -5.26 12.36 8.86
CA ALA A 164 -4.26 13.32 8.38
C ALA A 164 -3.30 13.76 9.48
N SER A 165 -3.82 14.03 10.68
CA SER A 165 -3.02 14.35 11.87
C SER A 165 -3.80 14.06 13.15
N ALA A 166 -3.14 14.13 14.30
CA ALA A 166 -3.79 14.02 15.60
C ALA A 166 -4.80 15.16 15.85
N LEU A 167 -4.54 16.33 15.28
CA LEU A 167 -5.38 17.52 15.41
C LEU A 167 -6.50 17.54 14.36
N LEU A 168 -6.20 17.10 13.14
CA LEU A 168 -7.13 17.02 12.01
C LEU A 168 -7.57 15.56 11.84
N ARG A 169 -8.63 15.18 12.55
CA ARG A 169 -9.17 13.82 12.58
C ARG A 169 -10.02 13.52 11.34
N GLN A 170 -9.50 13.85 10.17
CA GLN A 170 -10.08 13.54 8.88
C GLN A 170 -9.13 12.67 8.06
N PRO A 171 -9.63 11.74 7.25
CA PRO A 171 -8.82 10.94 6.34
C PRO A 171 -7.96 11.77 5.39
N LYS A 172 -6.72 11.32 5.15
CA LYS A 172 -5.77 12.01 4.27
C LYS A 172 -6.32 12.24 2.87
N PHE A 173 -7.03 11.25 2.31
CA PHE A 173 -7.55 11.35 0.94
C PHE A 173 -8.63 12.43 0.76
N HIS A 174 -9.27 12.93 1.84
CA HIS A 174 -10.22 14.04 1.76
C HIS A 174 -9.60 15.38 1.34
N PHE A 175 -8.29 15.51 1.47
CA PHE A 175 -7.55 16.74 1.16
C PHE A 175 -6.95 16.76 -0.26
N LEU A 176 -7.13 15.70 -1.05
CA LEU A 176 -6.43 15.57 -2.34
C LEU A 176 -7.23 16.05 -3.56
N PHE A 177 -8.55 16.27 -3.45
CA PHE A 177 -9.44 16.81 -4.48
C PHE A 177 -9.13 16.28 -5.90
N PRO A 178 -9.39 14.97 -6.18
CA PRO A 178 -8.95 14.33 -7.41
C PRO A 178 -9.71 14.83 -8.65
N HIS A 179 -9.02 14.94 -9.78
CA HIS A 179 -9.63 14.98 -11.10
C HIS A 179 -9.97 13.58 -11.61
N VAL A 180 -9.14 12.60 -11.24
CA VAL A 180 -9.38 11.18 -11.48
C VAL A 180 -9.28 10.45 -10.15
N ALA A 181 -10.38 9.94 -9.67
CA ALA A 181 -10.46 9.12 -8.46
C ALA A 181 -10.59 7.65 -8.84
N ILE A 182 -9.89 6.79 -8.10
CA ILE A 182 -10.06 5.35 -8.18
C ILE A 182 -10.49 4.84 -6.82
N LEU A 183 -11.52 3.99 -6.77
CA LEU A 183 -11.90 3.23 -5.58
C LEU A 183 -11.78 1.74 -5.88
N THR A 184 -10.84 1.08 -5.19
CA THR A 184 -10.47 -0.32 -5.46
C THR A 184 -11.35 -1.34 -4.74
N GLY A 185 -12.06 -0.92 -3.70
CA GLY A 185 -12.97 -1.73 -2.88
C GLY A 185 -13.05 -1.21 -1.46
N ILE A 186 -14.05 -1.66 -0.71
CA ILE A 186 -14.29 -1.27 0.68
C ILE A 186 -14.37 -2.51 1.56
N ALA A 187 -13.37 -2.68 2.43
CA ALA A 187 -13.38 -3.66 3.51
C ALA A 187 -13.08 -2.94 4.82
N TRP A 188 -13.88 -3.16 5.84
CA TRP A 188 -13.73 -2.46 7.12
C TRP A 188 -12.34 -2.68 7.72
N ASP A 189 -11.59 -1.60 7.85
CA ASP A 189 -10.25 -1.55 8.43
C ASP A 189 -10.15 -0.39 9.43
N HIS A 190 -9.05 -0.34 10.19
CA HIS A 190 -8.78 0.74 11.15
C HIS A 190 -9.89 0.95 12.18
N ILE A 191 -10.39 -0.14 12.81
CA ILE A 191 -11.50 -0.12 13.79
C ILE A 191 -11.24 0.84 14.96
N ASN A 192 -9.98 1.07 15.31
CA ASN A 192 -9.56 2.03 16.33
C ASN A 192 -9.86 3.49 15.96
N VAL A 193 -10.01 3.79 14.67
CA VAL A 193 -10.32 5.13 14.13
C VAL A 193 -11.77 5.21 13.66
N PHE A 194 -12.26 4.14 13.05
CA PHE A 194 -13.62 4.02 12.50
C PHE A 194 -14.37 2.93 13.27
N PRO A 195 -15.01 3.27 14.40
CA PRO A 195 -15.60 2.29 15.32
C PRO A 195 -16.82 1.57 14.76
N THR A 196 -17.48 2.12 13.72
CA THR A 196 -18.60 1.47 13.02
C THR A 196 -18.34 1.42 11.52
N PHE A 197 -18.91 0.43 10.86
CA PHE A 197 -18.79 0.28 9.41
C PHE A 197 -19.45 1.43 8.66
N GLU A 198 -20.60 1.90 9.15
CA GLU A 198 -21.33 3.04 8.58
C GLU A 198 -20.45 4.31 8.59
N PHE A 199 -19.78 4.58 9.71
CA PHE A 199 -18.86 5.72 9.81
C PHE A 199 -17.66 5.57 8.87
N TYR A 200 -17.19 4.34 8.64
CA TYR A 200 -16.16 4.06 7.65
C TYR A 200 -16.65 4.31 6.22
N LEU A 201 -17.86 3.87 5.86
CA LEU A 201 -18.48 4.10 4.56
C LEU A 201 -18.66 5.59 4.27
N GLU A 202 -19.07 6.38 5.27
CA GLU A 202 -19.21 7.82 5.14
C GLU A 202 -17.93 8.51 4.65
N GLN A 203 -16.74 8.00 5.03
CA GLN A 203 -15.49 8.59 4.57
C GLN A 203 -15.31 8.46 3.05
N PHE A 204 -15.75 7.37 2.46
CA PHE A 204 -15.73 7.18 1.00
C PHE A 204 -16.78 8.04 0.29
N VAL A 205 -17.95 8.26 0.89
CA VAL A 205 -18.95 9.22 0.36
C VAL A 205 -18.36 10.63 0.34
N ILE A 206 -17.72 11.07 1.43
CA ILE A 206 -17.05 12.37 1.50
C ILE A 206 -15.97 12.46 0.43
N PHE A 207 -15.13 11.42 0.25
CA PHE A 207 -14.11 11.39 -0.78
C PHE A 207 -14.70 11.53 -2.20
N MET A 208 -15.80 10.83 -2.51
CA MET A 208 -16.49 10.98 -3.80
C MET A 208 -17.00 12.42 -4.03
N HIS A 209 -17.45 13.10 -2.97
CA HIS A 209 -17.87 14.51 -3.04
C HIS A 209 -16.69 15.49 -3.22
N LYS A 210 -15.45 15.06 -2.91
CA LYS A 210 -14.22 15.86 -3.14
C LYS A 210 -13.67 15.74 -4.57
N ILE A 211 -14.25 14.91 -5.43
CA ILE A 211 -13.85 14.84 -6.85
C ILE A 211 -14.20 16.18 -7.51
N GLU A 212 -13.26 16.75 -8.24
CA GLU A 212 -13.44 18.02 -8.96
C GLU A 212 -14.59 17.90 -9.97
N ALA A 213 -15.30 19.01 -10.20
CA ALA A 213 -16.35 19.07 -11.21
C ALA A 213 -15.76 18.77 -12.61
N GLY A 214 -16.45 17.94 -13.40
CA GLY A 214 -15.95 17.39 -14.65
C GLY A 214 -14.98 16.19 -14.48
N GLY A 215 -14.67 15.81 -13.25
CA GLY A 215 -13.78 14.72 -12.93
C GLY A 215 -14.33 13.33 -13.25
N LEU A 216 -13.57 12.31 -12.86
CA LEU A 216 -13.87 10.91 -13.15
C LEU A 216 -13.72 10.06 -11.87
N LEU A 217 -14.71 9.19 -11.62
CA LEU A 217 -14.61 8.10 -10.65
C LEU A 217 -14.53 6.76 -11.39
N ILE A 218 -13.41 6.05 -11.19
CA ILE A 218 -13.18 4.66 -11.61
C ILE A 218 -13.40 3.78 -10.39
N TYR A 219 -14.31 2.80 -10.44
CA TYR A 219 -14.64 2.02 -9.27
C TYR A 219 -14.86 0.54 -9.57
N ASN A 220 -14.45 -0.32 -8.64
CA ASN A 220 -14.65 -1.76 -8.73
C ASN A 220 -16.14 -2.11 -8.54
N GLU A 221 -16.81 -2.46 -9.63
CA GLU A 221 -18.24 -2.84 -9.59
C GLU A 221 -18.49 -4.23 -8.98
N THR A 222 -17.44 -5.06 -8.84
CA THR A 222 -17.57 -6.40 -8.25
C THR A 222 -17.52 -6.38 -6.72
N ASP A 223 -17.14 -5.27 -6.12
CA ASP A 223 -17.30 -5.02 -4.68
C ASP A 223 -18.72 -4.48 -4.44
N GLU A 224 -19.60 -5.34 -3.94
CA GLU A 224 -21.03 -5.00 -3.75
C GLU A 224 -21.24 -3.78 -2.85
N VAL A 225 -20.43 -3.64 -1.79
CA VAL A 225 -20.52 -2.50 -0.87
C VAL A 225 -20.18 -1.22 -1.59
N LEU A 226 -19.06 -1.18 -2.30
CA LEU A 226 -18.63 -0.02 -3.07
C LEU A 226 -19.61 0.30 -4.19
N ASN A 227 -20.06 -0.70 -4.95
CA ASN A 227 -21.01 -0.49 -6.05
C ASN A 227 -22.33 0.14 -5.55
N ASN A 228 -22.91 -0.40 -4.48
CA ASN A 228 -24.11 0.14 -3.88
C ASN A 228 -23.89 1.58 -3.35
N LEU A 229 -22.73 1.84 -2.71
CA LEU A 229 -22.38 3.16 -2.21
C LEU A 229 -22.30 4.19 -3.35
N VAL A 230 -21.63 3.83 -4.46
CA VAL A 230 -21.51 4.70 -5.64
C VAL A 230 -22.88 4.96 -6.26
N LEU A 231 -23.72 3.92 -6.44
CA LEU A 231 -25.06 4.06 -7.04
C LEU A 231 -25.97 4.96 -6.21
N ALA A 232 -25.89 4.89 -4.87
CA ALA A 232 -26.68 5.70 -3.96
C ALA A 232 -26.23 7.16 -3.88
N ASN A 233 -24.97 7.47 -4.25
CA ASN A 233 -24.35 8.80 -4.08
C ASN A 233 -23.87 9.41 -5.41
N LYS A 234 -24.51 9.07 -6.54
CA LYS A 234 -24.13 9.60 -7.86
C LYS A 234 -24.30 11.12 -7.93
N ARG A 235 -23.27 11.76 -8.48
CA ARG A 235 -23.27 13.19 -8.86
C ARG A 235 -23.44 13.31 -10.39
N ASN A 236 -24.06 14.38 -10.84
CA ASN A 236 -24.31 14.63 -12.27
C ASN A 236 -23.17 15.40 -12.96
N ASP A 237 -22.23 15.93 -12.18
CA ASP A 237 -21.11 16.76 -12.63
C ASP A 237 -19.78 16.00 -12.77
N ILE A 238 -19.77 14.67 -12.60
CA ILE A 238 -18.62 13.81 -12.80
C ILE A 238 -18.98 12.60 -13.67
N ARG A 239 -17.94 11.97 -14.26
CA ARG A 239 -18.08 10.73 -15.03
C ARG A 239 -17.81 9.53 -14.13
N TYR A 240 -18.35 8.36 -14.51
CA TYR A 240 -18.19 7.09 -13.80
C TYR A 240 -17.75 6.00 -14.77
N ILE A 241 -16.72 5.24 -14.38
CA ILE A 241 -16.28 4.04 -15.10
C ILE A 241 -16.28 2.88 -14.10
N PRO A 242 -17.29 2.01 -14.12
CA PRO A 242 -17.25 0.75 -13.40
C PRO A 242 -16.22 -0.18 -14.03
N TYR A 243 -15.51 -0.98 -13.23
CA TYR A 243 -14.60 -1.97 -13.76
C TYR A 243 -14.69 -3.29 -13.00
N LYS A 244 -14.28 -4.34 -13.69
CA LYS A 244 -14.16 -5.72 -13.20
C LYS A 244 -12.90 -6.36 -13.76
N VAL A 245 -12.66 -7.63 -13.44
CA VAL A 245 -11.54 -8.38 -14.01
C VAL A 245 -11.63 -8.34 -15.53
N PRO A 246 -10.56 -7.92 -16.23
CA PRO A 246 -10.53 -7.88 -17.69
C PRO A 246 -10.53 -9.27 -18.31
N VAL A 247 -10.87 -9.34 -19.59
CA VAL A 247 -10.71 -10.57 -20.37
C VAL A 247 -9.25 -10.98 -20.39
N HIS A 248 -8.97 -12.19 -19.97
CA HIS A 248 -7.61 -12.72 -19.89
C HIS A 248 -7.59 -14.23 -20.18
N GLN A 249 -6.41 -14.75 -20.48
CA GLN A 249 -6.15 -16.17 -20.68
C GLN A 249 -4.89 -16.57 -19.95
N ILE A 250 -4.87 -17.78 -19.39
CA ILE A 250 -3.69 -18.37 -18.77
C ILE A 250 -3.23 -19.53 -19.65
N THR A 251 -2.01 -19.40 -20.20
CA THR A 251 -1.43 -20.42 -21.07
C THR A 251 -0.02 -20.75 -20.58
N ASN A 252 0.22 -22.00 -20.22
CA ASN A 252 1.51 -22.49 -19.73
C ASN A 252 2.07 -21.67 -18.54
N GLY A 253 1.19 -21.27 -17.59
CA GLY A 253 1.58 -20.48 -16.42
C GLY A 253 1.87 -19.00 -16.73
N GLN A 254 1.54 -18.51 -17.93
CA GLN A 254 1.64 -17.11 -18.34
C GLN A 254 0.25 -16.52 -18.53
N THR A 255 -0.03 -15.39 -17.91
CA THR A 255 -1.28 -14.63 -18.11
C THR A 255 -1.14 -13.69 -19.30
N TYR A 256 -2.15 -13.67 -20.16
CA TYR A 256 -2.30 -12.74 -21.29
C TYR A 256 -3.59 -11.94 -21.12
N ILE A 257 -3.54 -10.65 -21.40
CA ILE A 257 -4.72 -9.77 -21.37
C ILE A 257 -5.07 -9.25 -22.75
N THR A 258 -6.34 -8.85 -22.89
CA THR A 258 -6.83 -8.10 -24.05
C THR A 258 -7.54 -6.84 -23.55
N LEU A 259 -7.04 -5.67 -23.91
CA LEU A 259 -7.61 -4.35 -23.58
C LEU A 259 -7.76 -3.53 -24.86
N ASP A 260 -9.01 -3.18 -25.20
CA ASP A 260 -9.35 -2.36 -26.38
C ASP A 260 -8.62 -2.81 -27.67
N GLY A 261 -8.53 -4.14 -27.88
CA GLY A 261 -7.87 -4.75 -29.02
C GLY A 261 -6.34 -4.87 -28.95
N ALA A 262 -5.71 -4.40 -27.88
CA ALA A 262 -4.30 -4.64 -27.61
C ALA A 262 -4.12 -5.90 -26.75
N GLU A 263 -3.22 -6.78 -27.13
CA GLU A 263 -2.94 -8.03 -26.42
C GLU A 263 -1.49 -8.10 -25.97
N GLY A 264 -1.24 -8.74 -24.82
CA GLY A 264 0.11 -8.97 -24.34
C GLY A 264 0.20 -9.79 -23.07
N PRO A 265 1.42 -10.32 -22.76
CA PRO A 265 1.67 -11.07 -21.55
C PRO A 265 1.77 -10.14 -20.32
N LEU A 266 1.48 -10.68 -19.14
CA LEU A 266 1.67 -10.03 -17.86
C LEU A 266 2.66 -10.82 -17.00
N SER A 267 3.56 -10.13 -16.31
CA SER A 267 4.42 -10.74 -15.28
C SER A 267 3.68 -10.91 -13.94
N VAL A 268 2.57 -10.20 -13.73
CA VAL A 268 1.70 -10.35 -12.56
C VAL A 268 0.44 -11.14 -12.94
N PHE A 269 -0.17 -11.81 -11.98
CA PHE A 269 -1.33 -12.66 -12.20
C PHE A 269 -2.28 -12.63 -10.98
N GLY A 270 -3.43 -13.31 -11.14
CA GLY A 270 -4.50 -13.40 -10.17
C GLY A 270 -5.49 -12.25 -10.26
N ASP A 271 -6.77 -12.55 -10.02
CA ASP A 271 -7.88 -11.63 -10.21
C ASP A 271 -7.70 -10.29 -9.49
N HIS A 272 -7.14 -10.29 -8.27
CA HIS A 272 -6.88 -9.06 -7.53
C HIS A 272 -5.84 -8.15 -8.22
N ASN A 273 -4.80 -8.71 -8.86
CA ASN A 273 -3.84 -7.94 -9.65
C ASN A 273 -4.45 -7.48 -10.98
N LEU A 274 -5.27 -8.30 -11.61
CA LEU A 274 -5.99 -7.95 -12.84
C LEU A 274 -7.03 -6.84 -12.59
N LEU A 275 -7.72 -6.86 -11.44
CA LEU A 275 -8.60 -5.76 -11.02
C LEU A 275 -7.80 -4.47 -10.84
N ASN A 276 -6.68 -4.51 -10.11
CA ASN A 276 -5.83 -3.34 -9.91
C ASN A 276 -5.30 -2.79 -11.24
N MET A 277 -4.93 -3.67 -12.15
CA MET A 277 -4.45 -3.31 -13.48
C MET A 277 -5.55 -2.68 -14.34
N GLN A 278 -6.80 -3.20 -14.29
CA GLN A 278 -7.91 -2.62 -15.02
C GLN A 278 -8.22 -1.19 -14.57
N ALA A 279 -8.17 -0.93 -13.26
CA ALA A 279 -8.30 0.42 -12.70
C ALA A 279 -7.16 1.34 -13.18
N ALA A 280 -5.92 0.84 -13.15
CA ALA A 280 -4.75 1.57 -13.65
C ALA A 280 -4.85 1.89 -15.14
N TYR A 281 -5.37 0.94 -15.96
CA TYR A 281 -5.61 1.16 -17.37
C TYR A 281 -6.53 2.35 -17.63
N TYR A 282 -7.70 2.40 -16.99
CA TYR A 282 -8.63 3.50 -17.19
C TYR A 282 -8.06 4.86 -16.73
N ALA A 283 -7.29 4.87 -15.66
CA ALA A 283 -6.61 6.09 -15.23
C ALA A 283 -5.52 6.53 -16.23
N CYS A 284 -4.74 5.60 -16.75
CA CYS A 284 -3.72 5.89 -17.77
C CYS A 284 -4.35 6.33 -19.10
N ALA A 285 -5.47 5.72 -19.51
CA ALA A 285 -6.23 6.14 -20.68
C ALA A 285 -6.74 7.58 -20.54
N GLU A 286 -7.24 7.97 -19.35
CA GLU A 286 -7.63 9.35 -19.03
C GLU A 286 -6.46 10.33 -19.06
N LEU A 287 -5.22 9.84 -18.92
CA LEU A 287 -3.99 10.60 -19.07
C LEU A 287 -3.41 10.55 -20.50
N GLY A 288 -4.14 9.95 -21.45
CA GLY A 288 -3.77 9.91 -22.87
C GLY A 288 -2.86 8.73 -23.27
N ILE A 289 -2.69 7.73 -22.42
CA ILE A 289 -1.92 6.52 -22.75
C ILE A 289 -2.82 5.56 -23.56
N SER A 290 -2.33 5.11 -24.70
CA SER A 290 -3.06 4.13 -25.53
C SER A 290 -3.07 2.73 -24.88
N ALA A 291 -4.08 1.91 -25.25
CA ALA A 291 -4.14 0.52 -24.80
C ALA A 291 -2.87 -0.28 -25.17
N LYS A 292 -2.33 -0.05 -26.38
CA LYS A 292 -1.10 -0.68 -26.86
C LYS A 292 0.10 -0.33 -25.98
N ASP A 293 0.28 0.96 -25.66
CA ASP A 293 1.40 1.41 -24.82
C ASP A 293 1.25 0.91 -23.39
N PHE A 294 0.02 0.91 -22.85
CA PHE A 294 -0.30 0.36 -21.55
C PHE A 294 0.05 -1.12 -21.44
N VAL A 295 -0.45 -1.95 -22.35
CA VAL A 295 -0.17 -3.40 -22.40
C VAL A 295 1.32 -3.66 -22.55
N GLY A 296 2.01 -2.93 -23.45
CA GLY A 296 3.45 -3.02 -23.62
C GLY A 296 4.24 -2.67 -22.36
N ALA A 297 3.84 -1.65 -21.62
CA ALA A 297 4.45 -1.28 -20.34
C ALA A 297 4.20 -2.35 -19.27
N MET A 298 2.97 -2.86 -19.17
CA MET A 298 2.58 -3.84 -18.16
C MET A 298 3.26 -5.21 -18.32
N ALA A 299 3.72 -5.56 -19.52
CA ALA A 299 4.47 -6.79 -19.76
C ALA A 299 5.73 -6.91 -18.88
N ASN A 300 6.34 -5.78 -18.51
CA ASN A 300 7.54 -5.69 -17.68
C ASN A 300 7.26 -5.28 -16.23
N PHE A 301 6.01 -5.14 -15.82
CA PHE A 301 5.64 -4.82 -14.45
C PHE A 301 5.71 -6.07 -13.58
N THR A 302 6.69 -6.15 -12.70
CA THR A 302 6.96 -7.33 -11.83
C THR A 302 6.22 -7.28 -10.49
N GLY A 303 5.32 -6.33 -10.31
CA GLY A 303 4.57 -6.14 -9.05
C GLY A 303 5.17 -5.07 -8.12
N ALA A 304 4.39 -4.69 -7.11
CA ALA A 304 4.91 -3.90 -6.00
C ALA A 304 5.71 -4.82 -5.05
N SER A 305 6.74 -4.28 -4.41
CA SER A 305 7.59 -5.05 -3.48
C SER A 305 6.74 -5.81 -2.45
N LYS A 306 7.09 -7.06 -2.21
CA LYS A 306 6.38 -7.98 -1.31
C LYS A 306 4.89 -8.21 -1.68
N ARG A 307 4.52 -8.10 -2.96
CA ARG A 307 3.15 -8.37 -3.45
C ARG A 307 3.21 -9.46 -4.51
N LEU A 308 3.00 -10.70 -4.09
CA LEU A 308 3.15 -11.92 -4.90
C LEU A 308 4.48 -11.92 -5.69
N GLU A 309 5.53 -11.54 -5.00
CA GLU A 309 6.87 -11.34 -5.55
C GLU A 309 7.56 -12.70 -5.74
N LEU A 310 8.06 -12.96 -6.93
CA LEU A 310 8.82 -14.17 -7.24
C LEU A 310 10.23 -14.08 -6.63
N LEU A 311 10.55 -14.97 -5.70
CA LEU A 311 11.87 -15.05 -5.04
C LEU A 311 12.82 -16.01 -5.75
N ALA A 312 12.29 -17.14 -6.20
CA ALA A 312 13.05 -18.17 -6.91
C ALA A 312 12.14 -18.94 -7.86
N SER A 313 12.71 -19.44 -8.96
CA SER A 313 11.97 -20.19 -9.96
C SER A 313 12.88 -21.19 -10.67
N ASN A 314 12.32 -22.37 -10.95
CA ASN A 314 12.87 -23.33 -11.90
C ASN A 314 11.71 -23.91 -12.75
N ASN A 315 12.00 -24.91 -13.61
CA ASN A 315 11.00 -25.48 -14.51
C ASN A 315 9.79 -26.12 -13.80
N VAL A 316 9.92 -26.52 -12.54
CA VAL A 316 8.92 -27.29 -11.80
C VAL A 316 8.42 -26.63 -10.54
N CYS A 317 9.04 -25.54 -10.08
CA CYS A 317 8.70 -24.84 -8.86
C CYS A 317 8.85 -23.32 -9.00
N ASN A 318 7.93 -22.59 -8.40
CA ASN A 318 8.06 -21.16 -8.14
C ASN A 318 7.89 -20.89 -6.65
N ILE A 319 8.73 -20.03 -6.10
CA ILE A 319 8.65 -19.58 -4.70
C ILE A 319 8.29 -18.11 -4.69
N TYR A 320 7.16 -17.80 -4.08
CA TYR A 320 6.65 -16.43 -3.96
C TYR A 320 6.67 -15.96 -2.51
N ARG A 321 6.86 -14.65 -2.31
CA ARG A 321 6.47 -13.99 -1.07
C ARG A 321 5.33 -13.03 -1.30
N ASP A 322 4.48 -12.87 -0.29
CA ASP A 322 3.38 -11.91 -0.31
C ASP A 322 3.18 -11.24 1.04
N PHE A 323 2.74 -10.00 1.04
CA PHE A 323 2.39 -9.24 2.25
C PHE A 323 0.99 -9.61 2.78
N ALA A 324 0.34 -10.60 2.20
CA ALA A 324 -0.95 -11.09 2.66
C ALA A 324 -0.84 -11.58 4.12
N HIS A 325 -1.65 -10.99 4.98
CA HIS A 325 -1.72 -11.31 6.41
C HIS A 325 -3.15 -11.24 6.93
N ALA A 326 -4.05 -10.52 6.27
CA ALA A 326 -5.48 -10.53 6.57
C ALA A 326 -6.16 -11.71 5.85
N PRO A 327 -7.21 -12.32 6.42
CA PRO A 327 -7.88 -13.49 5.85
C PRO A 327 -8.23 -13.38 4.37
N SER A 328 -8.88 -12.29 3.96
CA SER A 328 -9.25 -12.04 2.56
C SER A 328 -8.05 -11.95 1.60
N LYS A 329 -6.93 -11.37 2.07
CA LYS A 329 -5.70 -11.28 1.28
C LYS A 329 -5.03 -12.65 1.13
N VAL A 330 -5.02 -13.46 2.19
CA VAL A 330 -4.50 -14.84 2.16
C VAL A 330 -5.27 -15.68 1.15
N ILE A 331 -6.62 -15.63 1.19
CA ILE A 331 -7.47 -16.31 0.22
C ILE A 331 -7.12 -15.89 -1.20
N ALA A 332 -7.10 -14.59 -1.49
CA ALA A 332 -6.82 -14.06 -2.81
C ALA A 332 -5.44 -14.49 -3.36
N THR A 333 -4.40 -14.49 -2.50
CA THR A 333 -3.05 -14.93 -2.89
C THR A 333 -3.00 -16.42 -3.19
N ILE A 334 -3.60 -17.26 -2.35
CA ILE A 334 -3.66 -18.72 -2.56
C ILE A 334 -4.44 -19.05 -3.83
N GLU A 335 -5.58 -18.41 -4.03
CA GLU A 335 -6.40 -18.58 -5.25
C GLU A 335 -5.64 -18.18 -6.51
N ALA A 336 -4.96 -17.04 -6.50
CA ALA A 336 -4.17 -16.58 -7.62
C ALA A 336 -3.12 -17.60 -8.06
N VAL A 337 -2.34 -18.14 -7.10
CA VAL A 337 -1.30 -19.13 -7.42
C VAL A 337 -1.91 -20.44 -7.89
N LYS A 338 -3.02 -20.88 -7.30
CA LYS A 338 -3.69 -22.14 -7.71
C LYS A 338 -4.34 -22.01 -9.09
N GLN A 339 -4.92 -20.87 -9.45
CA GLN A 339 -5.44 -20.58 -10.78
C GLN A 339 -4.32 -20.52 -11.82
N GLN A 340 -3.21 -19.88 -11.48
CA GLN A 340 -2.07 -19.73 -12.41
C GLN A 340 -1.39 -21.07 -12.72
N PHE A 341 -1.33 -21.97 -11.73
CA PHE A 341 -0.65 -23.27 -11.82
C PHE A 341 -1.54 -24.42 -11.33
N PRO A 342 -2.66 -24.73 -12.00
CA PRO A 342 -3.68 -25.65 -11.48
C PRO A 342 -3.17 -27.09 -11.31
N SER A 343 -2.14 -27.50 -12.08
CA SER A 343 -1.57 -28.84 -12.01
C SER A 343 -0.45 -28.99 -10.94
N ARG A 344 0.03 -27.87 -10.38
CA ARG A 344 1.08 -27.90 -9.35
C ARG A 344 0.46 -28.03 -7.96
N LYS A 345 1.15 -28.74 -7.07
CA LYS A 345 0.87 -28.68 -5.63
C LYS A 345 1.18 -27.27 -5.11
N LEU A 346 0.52 -26.89 -4.04
CA LEU A 346 0.72 -25.59 -3.40
C LEU A 346 1.00 -25.76 -1.91
N ILE A 347 2.18 -25.35 -1.49
CA ILE A 347 2.54 -25.17 -0.08
C ILE A 347 2.27 -23.72 0.28
N GLY A 348 1.38 -23.48 1.26
CA GLY A 348 1.09 -22.16 1.81
C GLY A 348 1.64 -22.02 3.22
N VAL A 349 2.52 -21.05 3.44
CA VAL A 349 3.06 -20.69 4.76
C VAL A 349 2.61 -19.30 5.13
N LEU A 350 1.86 -19.16 6.21
CA LEU A 350 1.36 -17.89 6.71
C LEU A 350 2.00 -17.56 8.06
N GLU A 351 2.64 -16.38 8.16
CA GLU A 351 3.07 -15.84 9.45
C GLU A 351 1.97 -14.97 10.06
N LEU A 352 1.56 -15.30 11.29
CA LEU A 352 0.74 -14.44 12.13
C LEU A 352 1.66 -13.44 12.85
N HIS A 353 1.59 -12.16 12.47
CA HIS A 353 2.51 -11.15 12.99
C HIS A 353 1.80 -9.90 13.53
N THR A 354 0.62 -9.55 13.02
CA THR A 354 -0.12 -8.36 13.47
C THR A 354 -0.80 -8.59 14.83
N TYR A 355 -1.17 -7.51 15.51
CA TYR A 355 -1.93 -7.61 16.77
C TYR A 355 -3.25 -8.39 16.58
N SER A 356 -3.98 -8.13 15.48
CA SER A 356 -5.23 -8.84 15.18
C SER A 356 -4.99 -10.31 14.86
N SER A 357 -3.98 -10.65 14.04
CA SER A 357 -3.70 -12.05 13.67
C SER A 357 -3.19 -12.90 14.84
N LEU A 358 -2.66 -12.28 15.89
CA LEU A 358 -2.22 -12.95 17.12
C LEU A 358 -3.29 -12.96 18.21
N ASN A 359 -4.49 -12.41 17.94
CA ASN A 359 -5.60 -12.39 18.88
C ASN A 359 -6.46 -13.64 18.73
N LYS A 360 -6.70 -14.36 19.84
CA LYS A 360 -7.54 -15.56 19.88
C LYS A 360 -8.96 -15.33 19.34
N GLU A 361 -9.55 -14.19 19.66
CA GLU A 361 -10.91 -13.85 19.23
C GLU A 361 -11.01 -13.60 17.73
N PHE A 362 -9.93 -13.16 17.10
CA PHE A 362 -9.89 -12.92 15.66
C PHE A 362 -9.60 -14.19 14.84
N MET A 363 -9.10 -15.25 15.47
CA MET A 363 -8.60 -16.44 14.79
C MET A 363 -9.64 -17.11 13.88
N HIS A 364 -10.94 -17.10 14.28
CA HIS A 364 -12.03 -17.66 13.51
C HIS A 364 -12.23 -17.02 12.13
N GLN A 365 -11.73 -15.78 11.92
CA GLN A 365 -11.78 -15.08 10.63
C GLN A 365 -10.91 -15.76 9.56
N TYR A 366 -9.92 -16.55 9.98
CA TYR A 366 -9.06 -17.31 9.04
C TYR A 366 -9.67 -18.63 8.57
N LYS A 367 -10.89 -18.98 9.00
CA LYS A 367 -11.57 -20.19 8.54
C LYS A 367 -11.61 -20.25 7.02
N GLY A 368 -11.08 -21.35 6.45
CA GLY A 368 -11.00 -21.55 5.00
C GLY A 368 -9.91 -20.79 4.26
N ALA A 369 -9.14 -19.90 4.93
CA ALA A 369 -8.15 -19.06 4.25
C ALA A 369 -7.02 -19.86 3.55
N LEU A 370 -6.70 -21.05 4.05
CA LEU A 370 -5.70 -21.95 3.46
C LEU A 370 -6.33 -23.20 2.79
N GLU A 371 -7.64 -23.20 2.55
CA GLU A 371 -8.36 -24.39 2.06
C GLU A 371 -7.79 -24.93 0.74
N LYS A 372 -7.45 -24.06 -0.20
CA LYS A 372 -6.94 -24.45 -1.52
C LYS A 372 -5.45 -24.82 -1.56
N THR A 373 -4.76 -24.84 -0.40
CA THR A 373 -3.39 -25.35 -0.32
C THR A 373 -3.38 -26.88 -0.20
N ASP A 374 -2.40 -27.54 -0.80
CA ASP A 374 -2.16 -28.98 -0.62
C ASP A 374 -1.45 -29.24 0.72
N THR A 375 -0.57 -28.34 1.14
CA THR A 375 0.07 -28.32 2.46
C THR A 375 -0.03 -26.92 3.05
N ALA A 376 -0.49 -26.81 4.30
CA ALA A 376 -0.65 -25.55 5.02
C ALA A 376 0.22 -25.50 6.26
N VAL A 377 0.95 -24.40 6.44
CA VAL A 377 1.73 -24.08 7.63
C VAL A 377 1.34 -22.71 8.14
N VAL A 378 1.08 -22.62 9.44
CA VAL A 378 0.96 -21.33 10.14
C VAL A 378 2.14 -21.19 11.08
N PHE A 379 2.86 -20.10 10.93
CA PHE A 379 3.98 -19.75 11.80
C PHE A 379 3.64 -18.53 12.66
N TYR A 380 4.06 -18.51 13.90
CA TYR A 380 4.12 -17.32 14.73
C TYR A 380 5.26 -17.39 15.74
N SER A 381 5.95 -16.26 15.92
CA SER A 381 7.06 -16.19 16.88
C SER A 381 6.56 -15.94 18.29
N LYS A 382 6.97 -16.79 19.24
CA LYS A 382 6.73 -16.57 20.68
C LYS A 382 7.41 -15.28 21.17
N HIS A 383 8.54 -14.92 20.58
CA HIS A 383 9.24 -13.67 20.85
C HIS A 383 8.42 -12.45 20.41
N ALA A 384 7.77 -12.51 19.26
CA ALA A 384 6.88 -11.45 18.79
C ALA A 384 5.68 -11.22 19.73
N LEU A 385 5.11 -12.29 20.31
CA LEU A 385 4.06 -12.20 21.34
C LEU A 385 4.57 -11.43 22.57
N GLN A 386 5.77 -11.78 23.06
CA GLN A 386 6.38 -11.13 24.23
C GLN A 386 6.63 -9.61 23.99
N ILE A 387 7.24 -9.25 22.85
CA ILE A 387 7.49 -7.85 22.51
C ILE A 387 6.18 -7.04 22.45
N LYS A 388 5.11 -7.65 21.94
CA LYS A 388 3.79 -7.00 21.81
C LYS A 388 2.98 -7.01 23.12
N GLY A 389 3.48 -7.65 24.17
CA GLY A 389 2.74 -7.78 25.45
C GLY A 389 1.44 -8.60 25.30
N LEU A 390 1.38 -9.51 24.31
CA LEU A 390 0.21 -10.32 24.06
C LEU A 390 0.26 -11.63 24.88
N PRO A 391 -0.91 -12.17 25.28
CA PRO A 391 -0.96 -13.45 25.96
C PRO A 391 -0.51 -14.58 25.04
N GLU A 392 -0.14 -15.72 25.64
CA GLU A 392 0.21 -16.92 24.90
C GLU A 392 -0.95 -17.35 23.97
N LEU A 393 -0.60 -17.69 22.73
CA LEU A 393 -1.52 -18.21 21.72
C LEU A 393 -1.31 -19.72 21.60
N PRO A 394 -2.20 -20.56 22.19
CA PRO A 394 -2.07 -22.02 22.07
C PRO A 394 -2.29 -22.48 20.62
N GLU A 395 -1.51 -23.44 20.15
CA GLU A 395 -1.63 -24.02 18.81
C GLU A 395 -3.03 -24.53 18.49
N SER A 396 -3.74 -25.08 19.50
CA SER A 396 -5.12 -25.55 19.34
C SER A 396 -6.09 -24.47 18.88
N TYR A 397 -5.87 -23.20 19.30
CA TYR A 397 -6.68 -22.05 18.82
C TYR A 397 -6.40 -21.73 17.35
N VAL A 398 -5.14 -21.87 16.93
CA VAL A 398 -4.75 -21.67 15.53
C VAL A 398 -5.38 -22.76 14.67
N VAL A 399 -5.20 -24.04 15.04
CA VAL A 399 -5.78 -25.18 14.31
C VAL A 399 -7.31 -25.06 14.22
N GLY A 400 -7.97 -24.74 15.34
CA GLY A 400 -9.43 -24.57 15.39
C GLY A 400 -9.93 -23.37 14.57
N GLY A 401 -9.17 -22.27 14.56
CA GLY A 401 -9.55 -21.05 13.84
C GLY A 401 -9.46 -21.17 12.32
N PHE A 402 -8.43 -21.85 11.82
CA PHE A 402 -8.27 -22.11 10.38
C PHE A 402 -9.19 -23.22 9.86
N ASP A 403 -9.59 -24.16 10.71
CA ASP A 403 -10.43 -25.32 10.37
C ASP A 403 -9.92 -26.09 9.13
N LYS A 404 -8.59 -26.25 9.03
CA LYS A 404 -7.90 -26.92 7.93
C LYS A 404 -7.32 -28.23 8.38
N ASN A 405 -7.75 -29.34 7.75
CA ASN A 405 -7.19 -30.67 8.04
C ASN A 405 -5.70 -30.71 7.69
N GLY A 406 -4.89 -31.25 8.63
CA GLY A 406 -3.45 -31.39 8.44
C GLY A 406 -2.67 -30.08 8.52
N LEU A 407 -3.26 -29.02 9.09
CA LEU A 407 -2.55 -27.77 9.34
C LEU A 407 -1.37 -28.00 10.29
N LEU A 408 -0.19 -27.57 9.87
CA LEU A 408 1.00 -27.55 10.71
C LEU A 408 1.12 -26.16 11.37
N VAL A 409 1.42 -26.15 12.67
CA VAL A 409 1.67 -24.92 13.42
C VAL A 409 3.09 -24.96 13.95
N MET A 410 3.87 -23.90 13.67
CA MET A 410 5.28 -23.81 14.06
C MET A 410 5.52 -22.49 14.79
N THR A 411 6.38 -22.51 15.79
CA THR A 411 6.68 -21.32 16.62
C THR A 411 8.18 -21.02 16.73
N ASP A 412 9.02 -21.88 16.18
CA ASP A 412 10.47 -21.72 16.11
C ASP A 412 10.91 -21.59 14.64
N LYS A 413 11.73 -20.59 14.34
CA LYS A 413 12.17 -20.30 12.97
C LYS A 413 13.10 -21.40 12.42
N ASN A 414 13.91 -22.03 13.28
CA ASN A 414 14.85 -23.07 12.83
C ASN A 414 14.06 -24.33 12.46
N GLU A 415 12.99 -24.64 13.20
CA GLU A 415 12.07 -25.71 12.85
C GLU A 415 11.42 -25.44 11.49
N LEU A 416 10.93 -24.22 11.25
CA LEU A 416 10.34 -23.83 9.97
C LEU A 416 11.37 -23.93 8.82
N GLU A 417 12.61 -23.42 9.01
CA GLU A 417 13.65 -23.54 7.99
C GLU A 417 14.01 -24.99 7.67
N GLN A 418 14.18 -25.84 8.68
CA GLN A 418 14.46 -27.26 8.50
C GLN A 418 13.31 -27.97 7.78
N TRP A 419 12.06 -27.66 8.15
CA TRP A 419 10.89 -28.22 7.50
C TRP A 419 10.83 -27.82 6.03
N LEU A 420 11.04 -26.52 5.71
CA LEU A 420 11.07 -26.03 4.33
C LEU A 420 12.16 -26.71 3.50
N ARG A 421 13.36 -26.92 4.06
CA ARG A 421 14.46 -27.62 3.36
C ARG A 421 14.17 -29.11 3.12
N ALA A 422 13.31 -29.72 3.91
CA ALA A 422 12.95 -31.12 3.78
C ALA A 422 11.81 -31.38 2.78
N GLN A 423 11.20 -30.35 2.19
CA GLN A 423 10.06 -30.53 1.28
C GLN A 423 10.53 -30.96 -0.12
N ASP A 424 9.69 -31.74 -0.80
CA ASP A 424 9.84 -32.02 -2.23
C ASP A 424 9.15 -30.91 -3.04
N TYR A 425 9.95 -30.13 -3.77
CA TYR A 425 9.47 -29.05 -4.65
C TYR A 425 9.19 -29.52 -6.08
N SER A 426 9.24 -30.80 -6.39
CA SER A 426 8.86 -31.35 -7.68
C SER A 426 7.39 -31.06 -7.98
N ASN A 427 7.13 -30.32 -9.06
CA ASN A 427 5.77 -29.89 -9.45
C ASN A 427 4.99 -29.19 -8.30
N THR A 428 5.68 -28.34 -7.53
CA THR A 428 5.14 -27.71 -6.30
C THR A 428 5.50 -26.23 -6.27
N ASN A 429 4.53 -25.37 -6.02
CA ASN A 429 4.78 -23.95 -5.71
C ASN A 429 4.76 -23.72 -4.19
N LEU A 430 5.57 -22.76 -3.73
CA LEU A 430 5.62 -22.30 -2.35
C LEU A 430 5.20 -20.83 -2.29
N VAL A 431 4.29 -20.49 -1.37
CA VAL A 431 3.91 -19.10 -1.08
C VAL A 431 4.17 -18.80 0.39
N LEU A 432 5.01 -17.80 0.64
CA LEU A 432 5.40 -17.31 1.95
C LEU A 432 4.66 -15.98 2.21
N MET A 433 3.65 -15.99 3.08
CA MET A 433 2.74 -14.87 3.34
C MET A 433 3.00 -14.26 4.70
N SER A 434 3.36 -12.97 4.75
CA SER A 434 3.66 -12.29 6.00
C SER A 434 3.64 -10.77 5.89
N SER A 435 3.18 -10.09 6.94
CA SER A 435 3.46 -8.66 7.17
C SER A 435 4.74 -8.44 8.00
N GLY A 436 5.34 -9.51 8.52
CA GLY A 436 6.58 -9.53 9.27
C GLY A 436 7.78 -10.04 8.43
N ASN A 437 8.63 -10.82 9.07
CA ASN A 437 9.86 -11.32 8.47
C ASN A 437 10.23 -12.75 8.93
N TYR A 438 9.26 -13.54 9.40
CA TYR A 438 9.47 -14.90 9.91
C TYR A 438 10.57 -14.98 10.98
N ASP A 439 10.50 -14.07 11.95
CA ASP A 439 11.50 -13.95 13.04
C ASP A 439 12.93 -13.73 12.54
N GLY A 440 13.07 -12.97 11.44
CA GLY A 440 14.36 -12.56 10.89
C GLY A 440 14.93 -13.49 9.79
N ILE A 441 14.11 -14.32 9.15
CA ILE A 441 14.55 -15.08 7.96
C ILE A 441 14.69 -14.11 6.77
N ASP A 442 15.90 -14.06 6.19
CA ASP A 442 16.14 -13.35 4.93
C ASP A 442 15.62 -14.17 3.74
N LEU A 443 14.31 -14.03 3.47
CA LEU A 443 13.65 -14.80 2.41
C LEU A 443 14.29 -14.66 1.01
N PRO A 444 14.75 -13.48 0.55
CA PRO A 444 15.44 -13.36 -0.74
C PRO A 444 16.69 -14.22 -0.86
N SER A 445 17.48 -14.32 0.22
CA SER A 445 18.68 -15.18 0.23
C SER A 445 18.33 -16.64 0.51
N PHE A 446 17.28 -16.92 1.28
CA PHE A 446 16.90 -18.26 1.69
C PHE A 446 16.16 -19.05 0.59
N ALA A 447 15.16 -18.44 -0.06
CA ALA A 447 14.29 -19.12 -1.01
C ALA A 447 15.06 -19.78 -2.19
N PRO A 448 16.09 -19.15 -2.81
CA PRO A 448 16.86 -19.80 -3.87
C PRO A 448 17.62 -21.07 -3.44
N THR A 449 17.83 -21.25 -2.12
CA THR A 449 18.53 -22.46 -1.60
C THR A 449 17.62 -23.67 -1.48
N LEU A 450 16.31 -23.52 -1.71
CA LEU A 450 15.31 -24.59 -1.59
C LEU A 450 15.10 -25.36 -2.91
N ILE A 451 15.47 -24.78 -4.08
CA ILE A 451 15.15 -25.34 -5.41
C ILE A 451 16.37 -25.30 -6.36
#